data_54aef80c5d59aca48729b790fc909650
#
_entry.id   54aef80c5d59aca48729b790fc909650
#
_cell.length_a   1.000
_cell.length_b   1.000
_cell.length_c   1.000
_cell.angle_alpha   90.00
_cell.angle_beta   90.00
_cell.angle_gamma   90.00
#
_symmetry.space_group_name_H-M   'P 1'
#
loop_
_entity.id
_entity.type
_entity.pdbx_description
1 polymer ?
#
loop_
_entity_poly.entity_id
_entity_poly.type
_entity_poly.pdbx_seq_one_letter_code
_entity_poly.pdbx_strand_id
1 'polypeptide(L)'
;AVAHHADDSIETFFINLLRGTGLRGLTGIHTRTGHLIRPLNFASRKEILEYAVANRIPYREDSSNRSTKYLRNKIRLGLIPRIREINARFTDLMSRNIGRLVDTQRFVDHAVELIRREAVSSENGIDTIRMDRIDPGFPREFVVYELLSSGYGFKGDVIDALCRALKQGTTGRRFYAREYVGYVDRGAIRITRIPSDDPCETTVEEGTPRSYCGNAVLIYERCDIDSIKTFGVPENQAQLDLDKLRFPLTLRRWREGDWFVPFGMTGRRKVSDFLIDRKVPMAEKERQFVLLSGDDIVWLVGRRIDDRYRLTRESENVLRITKEIL
;
A
#
# COMPACT_ATOMS: atom_id res chain seq x y z
N ALA A 1 15.28 -6.89 -25.64
CA ALA A 1 16.59 -7.08 -25.04
C ALA A 1 17.40 -5.79 -25.10
N VAL A 2 18.34 -5.60 -24.17
CA VAL A 2 19.32 -4.49 -24.16
C VAL A 2 20.73 -5.06 -23.96
N ALA A 3 21.73 -4.37 -24.51
CA ALA A 3 23.14 -4.83 -24.55
C ALA A 3 23.96 -4.37 -23.33
N HIS A 4 23.37 -4.39 -22.12
CA HIS A 4 24.17 -4.19 -20.91
C HIS A 4 25.07 -5.39 -20.66
N HIS A 5 26.27 -5.13 -20.17
CA HIS A 5 27.31 -6.12 -19.89
C HIS A 5 27.83 -6.02 -18.44
N ALA A 6 28.73 -6.89 -18.03
CA ALA A 6 29.22 -6.96 -16.64
C ALA A 6 29.81 -5.63 -16.13
N ASP A 7 30.58 -4.91 -16.98
CA ASP A 7 31.14 -3.61 -16.59
C ASP A 7 30.04 -2.57 -16.28
N ASP A 8 28.88 -2.61 -16.98
CA ASP A 8 27.75 -1.73 -16.68
C ASP A 8 27.17 -2.01 -15.29
N SER A 9 27.17 -3.27 -14.84
CA SER A 9 26.78 -3.64 -13.48
C SER A 9 27.73 -3.05 -12.44
N ILE A 10 29.04 -3.07 -12.72
CA ILE A 10 30.05 -2.47 -11.84
C ILE A 10 29.86 -0.94 -11.78
N GLU A 11 29.64 -0.29 -12.91
CA GLU A 11 29.34 1.14 -12.95
C GLU A 11 28.11 1.49 -12.14
N THR A 12 27.04 0.70 -12.28
CA THR A 12 25.78 0.88 -11.54
C THR A 12 25.97 0.69 -10.05
N PHE A 13 26.77 -0.30 -9.63
CA PHE A 13 27.16 -0.48 -8.24
C PHE A 13 27.76 0.81 -7.65
N PHE A 14 28.75 1.40 -8.31
CA PHE A 14 29.40 2.62 -7.84
C PHE A 14 28.47 3.85 -7.87
N ILE A 15 27.63 3.98 -8.91
CA ILE A 15 26.62 5.05 -8.97
C ILE A 15 25.69 4.99 -7.77
N ASN A 16 25.20 3.80 -7.45
CA ASN A 16 24.27 3.61 -6.34
C ASN A 16 24.96 3.78 -5.00
N LEU A 17 26.19 3.27 -4.84
CA LEU A 17 27.00 3.46 -3.64
C LEU A 17 27.20 4.94 -3.33
N LEU A 18 27.54 5.75 -4.34
CA LEU A 18 27.76 7.21 -4.19
C LEU A 18 26.47 7.98 -3.90
N ARG A 19 25.31 7.44 -4.27
CA ARG A 19 24.00 8.05 -3.99
C ARG A 19 23.45 7.68 -2.62
N GLY A 20 24.05 6.71 -1.95
CA GLY A 20 23.52 6.09 -0.75
C GLY A 20 22.42 5.09 -1.10
N THR A 21 22.65 3.82 -0.78
CA THR A 21 21.69 2.75 -1.07
C THR A 21 21.83 1.61 -0.05
N GLY A 22 20.75 0.85 0.12
CA GLY A 22 20.79 -0.45 0.80
C GLY A 22 21.34 -1.57 -0.12
N LEU A 23 21.34 -2.79 0.40
CA LEU A 23 21.85 -3.98 -0.29
C LEU A 23 21.29 -4.14 -1.71
N ARG A 24 19.99 -3.92 -1.89
CA ARG A 24 19.27 -4.04 -3.17
C ARG A 24 19.89 -3.18 -4.29
N GLY A 25 20.35 -1.98 -3.98
CA GLY A 25 20.99 -1.11 -4.96
C GLY A 25 22.44 -1.50 -5.30
N LEU A 26 23.07 -2.33 -4.46
CA LEU A 26 24.44 -2.84 -4.67
C LEU A 26 24.50 -4.13 -5.50
N THR A 27 23.36 -4.67 -5.91
CA THR A 27 23.30 -5.90 -6.75
C THR A 27 23.58 -5.65 -8.23
N GLY A 28 23.97 -4.43 -8.61
CA GLY A 28 24.27 -4.07 -10.00
C GLY A 28 23.03 -4.06 -10.89
N ILE A 29 23.18 -4.53 -12.12
CA ILE A 29 22.09 -4.62 -13.10
C ILE A 29 21.60 -6.06 -13.18
N HIS A 30 20.30 -6.28 -12.92
CA HIS A 30 19.70 -7.62 -13.02
C HIS A 30 19.60 -8.09 -14.48
N THR A 31 19.83 -9.38 -14.71
CA THR A 31 19.73 -10.01 -16.03
C THR A 31 18.32 -9.87 -16.63
N ARG A 32 17.30 -9.85 -15.79
CA ARG A 32 15.90 -9.64 -16.18
C ARG A 32 15.20 -8.69 -15.21
N THR A 33 14.39 -7.77 -15.78
CA THR A 33 13.54 -6.87 -15.01
C THR A 33 12.21 -6.73 -15.76
N GLY A 34 11.16 -7.39 -15.28
CA GLY A 34 9.89 -7.48 -16.00
C GLY A 34 10.09 -8.11 -17.39
N HIS A 35 9.74 -7.36 -18.43
CA HIS A 35 9.89 -7.79 -19.84
C HIS A 35 11.28 -7.50 -20.43
N LEU A 36 12.11 -6.74 -19.71
CA LEU A 36 13.44 -6.36 -20.19
C LEU A 36 14.49 -7.43 -19.83
N ILE A 37 15.20 -7.97 -20.82
CA ILE A 37 16.28 -8.95 -20.64
C ILE A 37 17.63 -8.36 -21.08
N ARG A 38 18.71 -8.82 -20.44
CA ARG A 38 20.10 -8.37 -20.69
C ARG A 38 21.00 -9.59 -20.93
N PRO A 39 21.00 -10.14 -22.15
CA PRO A 39 21.68 -11.39 -22.47
C PRO A 39 23.21 -11.34 -22.27
N LEU A 40 23.82 -10.16 -22.40
CA LEU A 40 25.29 -9.99 -22.30
C LEU A 40 25.77 -9.65 -20.87
N ASN A 41 24.87 -9.65 -19.85
CA ASN A 41 25.23 -9.25 -18.48
C ASN A 41 26.29 -10.19 -17.83
N PHE A 42 26.53 -11.37 -18.38
CA PHE A 42 27.54 -12.32 -17.93
C PHE A 42 28.96 -12.01 -18.45
N ALA A 43 29.08 -11.29 -19.57
CA ALA A 43 30.32 -11.03 -20.24
C ALA A 43 30.86 -9.63 -19.93
N SER A 44 32.19 -9.49 -19.84
CA SER A 44 32.85 -8.20 -19.77
C SER A 44 32.91 -7.53 -21.15
N ARG A 45 33.07 -6.20 -21.18
CA ARG A 45 33.27 -5.46 -22.43
C ARG A 45 34.46 -6.01 -23.22
N LYS A 46 35.55 -6.43 -22.53
CA LYS A 46 36.73 -7.00 -23.15
C LYS A 46 36.39 -8.29 -23.90
N GLU A 47 35.72 -9.23 -23.24
CA GLU A 47 35.31 -10.51 -23.86
C GLU A 47 34.38 -10.29 -25.06
N ILE A 48 33.44 -9.33 -24.96
CA ILE A 48 32.56 -8.99 -26.08
C ILE A 48 33.33 -8.45 -27.28
N LEU A 49 34.30 -7.58 -27.05
CA LEU A 49 35.15 -7.04 -28.13
C LEU A 49 36.03 -8.13 -28.74
N GLU A 50 36.67 -8.98 -27.95
CA GLU A 50 37.45 -10.12 -28.41
C GLU A 50 36.63 -11.07 -29.28
N TYR A 51 35.39 -11.37 -28.84
CA TYR A 51 34.44 -12.17 -29.61
C TYR A 51 34.06 -11.50 -30.94
N ALA A 52 33.77 -10.20 -30.93
CA ALA A 52 33.42 -9.46 -32.14
C ALA A 52 34.57 -9.46 -33.17
N VAL A 53 35.81 -9.25 -32.71
CA VAL A 53 37.01 -9.29 -33.57
C VAL A 53 37.23 -10.71 -34.14
N ALA A 54 37.18 -11.73 -33.29
CA ALA A 54 37.38 -13.12 -33.70
C ALA A 54 36.35 -13.59 -34.76
N ASN A 55 35.11 -13.11 -34.64
CA ASN A 55 34.01 -13.46 -35.54
C ASN A 55 33.76 -12.41 -36.65
N ARG A 56 34.65 -11.41 -36.80
CA ARG A 56 34.55 -10.34 -37.79
C ARG A 56 33.19 -9.62 -37.79
N ILE A 57 32.61 -9.40 -36.60
CA ILE A 57 31.34 -8.69 -36.42
C ILE A 57 31.62 -7.19 -36.53
N PRO A 58 31.01 -6.47 -37.46
CA PRO A 58 31.18 -5.01 -37.56
C PRO A 58 30.48 -4.32 -36.37
N TYR A 59 31.19 -3.39 -35.72
CA TYR A 59 30.65 -2.56 -34.66
C TYR A 59 31.10 -1.11 -34.80
N ARG A 60 30.36 -0.17 -34.20
CA ARG A 60 30.70 1.26 -34.11
C ARG A 60 30.81 1.68 -32.66
N GLU A 61 31.81 2.51 -32.37
CA GLU A 61 31.92 3.17 -31.08
C GLU A 61 31.07 4.48 -31.08
N ASP A 62 30.24 4.64 -30.07
CA ASP A 62 29.51 5.88 -29.86
C ASP A 62 30.45 6.94 -29.24
N SER A 63 30.61 8.08 -29.92
CA SER A 63 31.49 9.17 -29.49
C SER A 63 31.06 9.79 -28.16
N SER A 64 29.79 9.68 -27.76
CA SER A 64 29.29 10.17 -26.48
C SER A 64 29.91 9.44 -25.28
N ASN A 65 30.45 8.25 -25.46
CA ASN A 65 31.18 7.48 -24.44
C ASN A 65 32.43 8.19 -23.89
N ARG A 66 32.97 9.17 -24.61
CA ARG A 66 34.18 9.92 -24.22
C ARG A 66 33.88 11.16 -23.35
N SER A 67 32.62 11.58 -23.22
CA SER A 67 32.27 12.75 -22.45
C SER A 67 32.18 12.47 -20.94
N THR A 68 32.92 13.23 -20.13
CA THR A 68 32.91 13.13 -18.66
C THR A 68 31.77 13.94 -18.00
N LYS A 69 30.84 14.48 -18.78
CA LYS A 69 29.70 15.26 -18.27
C LYS A 69 28.79 14.46 -17.35
N TYR A 70 28.63 13.16 -17.60
CA TYR A 70 27.75 12.27 -16.85
C TYR A 70 28.51 11.48 -15.78
N LEU A 71 27.89 11.26 -14.61
CA LEU A 71 28.44 10.51 -13.49
C LEU A 71 28.94 9.12 -13.90
N ARG A 72 28.19 8.41 -14.76
CA ARG A 72 28.59 7.10 -15.29
C ARG A 72 29.93 7.15 -16.00
N ASN A 73 30.14 8.13 -16.85
CA ASN A 73 31.40 8.30 -17.58
C ASN A 73 32.56 8.72 -16.66
N LYS A 74 32.31 9.52 -15.61
CA LYS A 74 33.34 9.82 -14.59
C LYS A 74 33.81 8.55 -13.86
N ILE A 75 32.89 7.65 -13.55
CA ILE A 75 33.20 6.35 -12.93
C ILE A 75 33.97 5.46 -13.93
N ARG A 76 33.46 5.33 -15.16
CA ARG A 76 34.06 4.49 -16.24
C ARG A 76 35.47 4.93 -16.61
N LEU A 77 35.68 6.23 -16.78
CA LEU A 77 36.94 6.79 -17.31
C LEU A 77 37.89 7.24 -16.20
N GLY A 78 37.41 7.57 -15.02
CA GLY A 78 38.23 8.10 -13.93
C GLY A 78 38.44 7.11 -12.78
N LEU A 79 37.39 6.52 -12.23
CA LEU A 79 37.48 5.69 -11.03
C LEU A 79 37.92 4.26 -11.34
N ILE A 80 37.23 3.57 -12.23
CA ILE A 80 37.48 2.16 -12.55
C ILE A 80 38.92 1.91 -13.06
N PRO A 81 39.48 2.73 -13.96
CA PRO A 81 40.88 2.55 -14.39
C PRO A 81 41.86 2.63 -13.24
N ARG A 82 41.71 3.61 -12.33
CA ARG A 82 42.61 3.75 -11.17
C ARG A 82 42.52 2.56 -10.22
N ILE A 83 41.33 1.98 -10.02
CA ILE A 83 41.21 0.76 -9.22
C ILE A 83 41.87 -0.42 -9.92
N ARG A 84 41.80 -0.50 -11.27
CA ARG A 84 42.47 -1.53 -12.04
C ARG A 84 44.00 -1.41 -12.00
N GLU A 85 44.55 -0.20 -11.88
CA GLU A 85 45.98 0.01 -11.62
C GLU A 85 46.42 -0.59 -10.28
N ILE A 86 45.57 -0.50 -9.25
CA ILE A 86 45.84 -1.10 -7.95
C ILE A 86 45.67 -2.63 -8.00
N ASN A 87 44.64 -3.10 -8.70
CA ASN A 87 44.38 -4.53 -8.85
C ASN A 87 43.88 -4.87 -10.26
N ALA A 88 44.74 -5.44 -11.07
CA ALA A 88 44.42 -5.82 -12.46
C ALA A 88 43.21 -6.80 -12.55
N ARG A 89 42.95 -7.60 -11.50
CA ARG A 89 41.81 -8.55 -11.42
C ARG A 89 40.53 -7.93 -10.90
N PHE A 90 40.48 -6.61 -10.76
CA PHE A 90 39.35 -5.90 -10.15
C PHE A 90 37.99 -6.25 -10.78
N THR A 91 37.92 -6.28 -12.12
CA THR A 91 36.65 -6.55 -12.84
C THR A 91 36.07 -7.91 -12.46
N ASP A 92 36.92 -8.97 -12.48
CA ASP A 92 36.50 -10.33 -12.15
C ASP A 92 36.10 -10.46 -10.66
N LEU A 93 36.88 -9.81 -9.79
CA LEU A 93 36.59 -9.79 -8.36
C LEU A 93 35.28 -9.08 -8.06
N MET A 94 35.07 -7.94 -8.71
CA MET A 94 33.86 -7.15 -8.50
C MET A 94 32.60 -7.84 -9.05
N SER A 95 32.70 -8.50 -10.22
CA SER A 95 31.60 -9.30 -10.75
C SER A 95 31.22 -10.45 -9.80
N ARG A 96 32.22 -11.14 -9.22
CA ARG A 96 31.95 -12.17 -8.19
C ARG A 96 31.34 -11.59 -6.91
N ASN A 97 31.79 -10.43 -6.46
CA ASN A 97 31.23 -9.76 -5.29
C ASN A 97 29.78 -9.33 -5.53
N ILE A 98 29.47 -8.76 -6.69
CA ILE A 98 28.08 -8.45 -7.07
C ILE A 98 27.23 -9.74 -7.09
N GLY A 99 27.75 -10.85 -7.63
CA GLY A 99 27.06 -12.14 -7.58
C GLY A 99 26.72 -12.58 -6.15
N ARG A 100 27.67 -12.47 -5.21
CA ARG A 100 27.41 -12.78 -3.78
C ARG A 100 26.37 -11.85 -3.17
N LEU A 101 26.39 -10.56 -3.51
CA LEU A 101 25.38 -9.61 -3.04
C LEU A 101 23.99 -9.95 -3.60
N VAL A 102 23.90 -10.40 -4.84
CA VAL A 102 22.66 -10.92 -5.44
C VAL A 102 22.13 -12.12 -4.66
N ASP A 103 22.98 -13.08 -4.32
CA ASP A 103 22.56 -14.26 -3.55
C ASP A 103 22.16 -13.89 -2.12
N THR A 104 22.88 -12.96 -1.48
CA THR A 104 22.49 -12.40 -0.18
C THR A 104 21.13 -11.71 -0.25
N GLN A 105 20.89 -10.91 -1.30
CA GLN A 105 19.58 -10.26 -1.48
C GLN A 105 18.45 -11.27 -1.68
N ARG A 106 18.68 -12.35 -2.42
CA ARG A 106 17.69 -13.43 -2.57
C ARG A 106 17.36 -14.09 -1.24
N PHE A 107 18.36 -14.30 -0.39
CA PHE A 107 18.14 -14.83 0.96
C PHE A 107 17.31 -13.87 1.80
N VAL A 108 17.63 -12.58 1.77
CA VAL A 108 16.84 -11.54 2.46
C VAL A 108 15.41 -11.49 1.93
N ASP A 109 15.22 -11.50 0.61
CA ASP A 109 13.88 -11.47 -0.01
C ASP A 109 13.04 -12.67 0.45
N HIS A 110 13.64 -13.86 0.51
CA HIS A 110 12.97 -15.06 1.00
C HIS A 110 12.60 -14.97 2.49
N ALA A 111 13.53 -14.53 3.33
CA ALA A 111 13.26 -14.34 4.76
C ALA A 111 12.15 -13.31 5.01
N VAL A 112 12.19 -12.18 4.29
CA VAL A 112 11.14 -11.14 4.39
C VAL A 112 9.79 -11.66 3.92
N GLU A 113 9.75 -12.52 2.89
CA GLU A 113 8.49 -13.12 2.45
C GLU A 113 7.91 -14.10 3.48
N LEU A 114 8.74 -14.88 4.17
CA LEU A 114 8.28 -15.71 5.29
C LEU A 114 7.69 -14.85 6.42
N ILE A 115 8.40 -13.78 6.80
CA ILE A 115 7.91 -12.83 7.81
C ILE A 115 6.61 -12.17 7.36
N ARG A 116 6.49 -11.81 6.08
CA ARG A 116 5.26 -11.22 5.52
C ARG A 116 4.05 -12.13 5.75
N ARG A 117 4.18 -13.41 5.49
CA ARG A 117 3.09 -14.40 5.66
C ARG A 117 2.61 -14.51 7.10
N GLU A 118 3.51 -14.32 8.06
CA GLU A 118 3.19 -14.44 9.49
C GLU A 118 2.71 -13.11 10.10
N ALA A 119 3.34 -12.01 9.70
CA ALA A 119 3.16 -10.72 10.34
C ALA A 119 2.17 -9.80 9.60
N VAL A 120 1.82 -10.07 8.34
CA VAL A 120 0.92 -9.22 7.54
C VAL A 120 -0.40 -9.92 7.33
N SER A 121 -1.49 -9.28 7.73
CA SER A 121 -2.87 -9.68 7.42
C SER A 121 -3.54 -8.61 6.56
N SER A 122 -4.44 -9.03 5.66
CA SER A 122 -5.20 -8.12 4.81
C SER A 122 -6.69 -8.32 5.06
N GLU A 123 -7.37 -7.27 5.50
CA GLU A 123 -8.81 -7.27 5.76
C GLU A 123 -9.43 -5.97 5.26
N ASN A 124 -10.51 -6.08 4.50
CA ASN A 124 -11.26 -4.93 3.98
C ASN A 124 -10.39 -3.91 3.21
N GLY A 125 -9.33 -4.39 2.51
CA GLY A 125 -8.37 -3.56 1.79
C GLY A 125 -7.45 -2.73 2.68
N ILE A 126 -7.28 -3.16 3.93
CA ILE A 126 -6.31 -2.64 4.89
C ILE A 126 -5.32 -3.76 5.21
N ASP A 127 -4.06 -3.54 4.89
CA ASP A 127 -2.98 -4.41 5.30
C ASP A 127 -2.48 -4.00 6.67
N THR A 128 -2.36 -4.97 7.56
CA THR A 128 -1.89 -4.75 8.93
C THR A 128 -0.61 -5.53 9.17
N ILE A 129 0.50 -4.81 9.43
CA ILE A 129 1.77 -5.40 9.82
C ILE A 129 1.81 -5.42 11.35
N ARG A 130 1.79 -6.60 11.93
CA ARG A 130 1.82 -6.83 13.37
C ARG A 130 3.25 -6.98 13.86
N MET A 131 3.74 -6.00 14.61
CA MET A 131 5.13 -5.99 15.12
C MET A 131 5.41 -7.07 16.15
N ASP A 132 4.39 -7.56 16.86
CA ASP A 132 4.48 -8.65 17.82
C ASP A 132 4.60 -10.04 17.16
N ARG A 133 4.35 -10.13 15.85
CA ARG A 133 4.53 -11.34 15.05
C ARG A 133 5.90 -11.43 14.37
N ILE A 134 6.70 -10.40 14.46
CA ILE A 134 8.07 -10.40 13.93
C ILE A 134 8.98 -10.93 15.04
N ASP A 135 9.68 -12.02 14.76
CA ASP A 135 10.65 -12.60 15.69
C ASP A 135 11.66 -11.52 16.14
N PRO A 136 11.85 -11.30 17.45
CA PRO A 136 12.78 -10.29 17.97
C PRO A 136 14.25 -10.54 17.60
N GLY A 137 14.62 -11.72 17.12
CA GLY A 137 15.93 -12.02 16.55
C GLY A 137 16.22 -11.30 15.25
N PHE A 138 15.19 -10.83 14.54
CA PHE A 138 15.40 -10.03 13.33
C PHE A 138 15.56 -8.54 13.65
N PRO A 139 16.41 -7.80 12.89
CA PRO A 139 16.49 -6.34 12.98
C PRO A 139 15.16 -5.70 12.54
N ARG A 140 14.30 -5.35 13.52
CA ARG A 140 12.91 -4.91 13.24
C ARG A 140 12.82 -3.75 12.25
N GLU A 141 13.70 -2.75 12.37
CA GLU A 141 13.69 -1.60 11.45
C GLU A 141 14.02 -2.01 10.02
N PHE A 142 14.95 -2.93 9.86
CA PHE A 142 15.31 -3.49 8.56
C PHE A 142 14.13 -4.27 7.96
N VAL A 143 13.47 -5.11 8.75
CA VAL A 143 12.29 -5.87 8.29
C VAL A 143 11.17 -4.91 7.87
N VAL A 144 10.88 -3.90 8.68
CA VAL A 144 9.88 -2.86 8.35
C VAL A 144 10.27 -2.14 7.06
N TYR A 145 11.55 -1.79 6.90
CA TYR A 145 12.06 -1.16 5.69
C TYR A 145 11.81 -2.03 4.45
N GLU A 146 12.17 -3.30 4.50
CA GLU A 146 11.99 -4.22 3.36
C GLU A 146 10.49 -4.46 3.06
N LEU A 147 9.64 -4.64 4.08
CA LEU A 147 8.21 -4.81 3.89
C LEU A 147 7.55 -3.58 3.26
N LEU A 148 7.90 -2.38 3.72
CA LEU A 148 7.28 -1.14 3.28
C LEU A 148 7.81 -0.65 1.93
N SER A 149 9.13 -0.74 1.71
CA SER A 149 9.75 -0.25 0.47
C SER A 149 9.40 -1.14 -0.72
N SER A 150 9.51 -2.45 -0.58
CA SER A 150 9.24 -3.40 -1.66
C SER A 150 7.76 -3.66 -1.90
N GLY A 151 6.95 -3.70 -0.84
CA GLY A 151 5.52 -4.02 -0.92
C GLY A 151 4.63 -2.83 -1.27
N TYR A 152 4.99 -1.63 -0.79
CA TYR A 152 4.11 -0.45 -0.86
C TYR A 152 4.80 0.81 -1.41
N GLY A 153 6.09 0.76 -1.71
CA GLY A 153 6.81 1.87 -2.33
C GLY A 153 7.07 3.06 -1.40
N PHE A 154 7.09 2.87 -0.08
CA PHE A 154 7.49 3.92 0.85
C PHE A 154 8.97 4.25 0.69
N LYS A 155 9.32 5.54 0.80
CA LYS A 155 10.72 6.00 0.76
C LYS A 155 11.39 5.85 2.13
N GLY A 156 12.72 5.74 2.14
CA GLY A 156 13.50 5.50 3.36
C GLY A 156 13.26 6.52 4.46
N ASP A 157 13.25 7.81 4.14
CA ASP A 157 12.99 8.91 5.08
C ASP A 157 11.60 8.82 5.74
N VAL A 158 10.60 8.39 4.98
CA VAL A 158 9.23 8.16 5.47
C VAL A 158 9.20 6.92 6.38
N ILE A 159 9.90 5.85 6.00
CA ILE A 159 10.00 4.63 6.81
C ILE A 159 10.71 4.92 8.14
N ASP A 160 11.79 5.68 8.11
CA ASP A 160 12.51 6.09 9.33
C ASP A 160 11.61 6.91 10.27
N ALA A 161 10.81 7.82 9.71
CA ALA A 161 9.84 8.59 10.49
C ALA A 161 8.74 7.70 11.09
N LEU A 162 8.28 6.69 10.34
CA LEU A 162 7.30 5.71 10.79
C LEU A 162 7.87 4.82 11.91
N CYS A 163 9.11 4.33 11.76
CA CYS A 163 9.80 3.54 12.80
C CYS A 163 9.97 4.35 14.10
N ARG A 164 10.30 5.64 14.00
CA ARG A 164 10.34 6.53 15.18
C ARG A 164 8.98 6.65 15.87
N ALA A 165 7.89 6.82 15.08
CA ALA A 165 6.54 6.90 15.62
C ALA A 165 6.11 5.60 16.32
N LEU A 166 6.48 4.44 15.76
CA LEU A 166 6.26 3.13 16.39
C LEU A 166 6.94 3.02 17.75
N LYS A 167 8.22 3.42 17.84
CA LYS A 167 8.99 3.39 19.10
C LYS A 167 8.40 4.32 20.16
N GLN A 168 7.87 5.46 19.74
CA GLN A 168 7.27 6.47 20.63
C GLN A 168 5.82 6.12 21.00
N GLY A 169 5.22 5.07 20.42
CA GLY A 169 3.81 4.72 20.63
C GLY A 169 2.83 5.79 20.10
N THR A 170 3.28 6.65 19.18
CA THR A 170 2.47 7.73 18.61
C THR A 170 1.44 7.13 17.66
N THR A 171 0.15 7.28 17.98
CA THR A 171 -0.95 6.78 17.15
C THR A 171 -1.56 7.89 16.28
N GLY A 172 -2.17 7.50 15.13
CA GLY A 172 -2.94 8.41 14.28
C GLY A 172 -2.11 9.27 13.32
N ARG A 173 -0.77 9.22 13.35
CA ARG A 173 0.07 9.92 12.38
C ARG A 173 0.04 9.22 11.03
N ARG A 174 -0.03 10.01 9.95
CA ARG A 174 -0.08 9.53 8.56
C ARG A 174 1.30 9.57 7.92
N PHE A 175 1.62 8.55 7.14
CA PHE A 175 2.85 8.40 6.36
C PHE A 175 2.46 8.06 4.92
N TYR A 176 2.95 8.83 3.95
CA TYR A 176 2.50 8.72 2.57
C TYR A 176 3.56 8.07 1.68
N ALA A 177 3.12 7.12 0.85
CA ALA A 177 3.79 6.66 -0.36
C ALA A 177 3.02 7.19 -1.58
N ARG A 178 3.39 6.76 -2.79
CA ARG A 178 2.72 7.25 -4.01
C ARG A 178 1.24 6.86 -4.08
N GLU A 179 0.93 5.62 -3.72
CA GLU A 179 -0.42 5.04 -3.84
C GLU A 179 -0.99 4.59 -2.49
N TYR A 180 -0.17 4.63 -1.43
CA TYR A 180 -0.52 4.11 -0.13
C TYR A 180 -0.32 5.15 0.98
N VAL A 181 -1.13 5.03 2.02
CA VAL A 181 -0.95 5.74 3.28
C VAL A 181 -0.82 4.71 4.40
N GLY A 182 0.18 4.91 5.25
CA GLY A 182 0.44 4.10 6.43
C GLY A 182 0.06 4.84 7.72
N TYR A 183 -0.39 4.09 8.71
CA TYR A 183 -0.75 4.59 10.05
C TYR A 183 -0.10 3.72 11.11
N VAL A 184 0.42 4.34 12.14
CA VAL A 184 0.83 3.63 13.37
C VAL A 184 -0.39 3.52 14.29
N ASP A 185 -0.77 2.30 14.66
CA ASP A 185 -1.89 2.04 15.55
C ASP A 185 -1.58 0.87 16.50
N ARG A 186 -1.45 1.16 17.79
CA ARG A 186 -1.29 0.16 18.88
C ARG A 186 -0.20 -0.89 18.62
N GLY A 187 0.98 -0.44 18.21
CA GLY A 187 2.11 -1.33 17.93
C GLY A 187 2.04 -2.09 16.60
N ALA A 188 1.09 -1.74 15.73
CA ALA A 188 0.98 -2.23 14.38
C ALA A 188 1.10 -1.09 13.36
N ILE A 189 1.45 -1.44 12.12
CA ILE A 189 1.39 -0.52 10.97
C ILE A 189 0.19 -0.95 10.13
N ARG A 190 -0.75 -0.03 9.91
CA ARG A 190 -1.89 -0.24 9.02
C ARG A 190 -1.66 0.52 7.73
N ILE A 191 -1.83 -0.14 6.60
CA ILE A 191 -1.57 0.41 5.28
C ILE A 191 -2.82 0.25 4.44
N THR A 192 -3.20 1.32 3.76
CA THR A 192 -4.31 1.28 2.81
C THR A 192 -3.94 2.10 1.57
N ARG A 193 -4.57 1.81 0.45
CA ARG A 193 -4.47 2.70 -0.71
C ARG A 193 -5.03 4.07 -0.34
N ILE A 194 -4.36 5.11 -0.81
CA ILE A 194 -4.87 6.47 -0.71
C ILE A 194 -6.24 6.48 -1.40
N PRO A 195 -7.31 6.88 -0.70
CA PRO A 195 -8.60 6.98 -1.33
C PRO A 195 -8.50 7.87 -2.57
N SER A 196 -9.11 7.47 -3.67
CA SER A 196 -9.27 8.40 -4.82
C SER A 196 -9.98 9.65 -4.33
N ASP A 197 -9.55 10.83 -4.78
CA ASP A 197 -10.19 12.12 -4.49
C ASP A 197 -11.59 12.24 -5.10
N ASP A 198 -12.04 11.23 -5.85
CA ASP A 198 -13.40 11.15 -6.35
C ASP A 198 -14.36 11.13 -5.16
N PRO A 199 -15.22 12.15 -5.04
CA PRO A 199 -16.26 12.17 -4.03
C PRO A 199 -17.18 10.99 -4.32
N CYS A 200 -16.94 9.87 -3.62
CA CYS A 200 -17.85 8.75 -3.71
C CYS A 200 -19.17 9.16 -3.03
N GLU A 201 -20.05 9.72 -3.83
CA GLU A 201 -21.41 10.07 -3.45
C GLU A 201 -22.37 9.45 -4.47
N THR A 202 -23.29 8.61 -3.99
CA THR A 202 -24.24 7.90 -4.83
C THR A 202 -25.65 8.19 -4.34
N THR A 203 -26.49 8.62 -5.26
CA THR A 203 -27.92 8.80 -5.02
C THR A 203 -28.64 7.47 -5.18
N VAL A 204 -29.54 7.15 -4.26
CA VAL A 204 -30.29 5.89 -4.21
C VAL A 204 -31.77 6.22 -4.27
N GLU A 205 -32.37 5.97 -5.42
CA GLU A 205 -33.80 6.15 -5.64
C GLU A 205 -34.62 5.07 -4.93
N GLU A 206 -35.88 5.35 -4.65
CA GLU A 206 -36.81 4.34 -4.08
C GLU A 206 -36.94 3.15 -5.01
N GLY A 207 -36.85 1.94 -4.45
CA GLY A 207 -36.89 0.70 -5.23
C GLY A 207 -35.55 0.27 -5.85
N THR A 208 -34.49 1.03 -5.67
CA THR A 208 -33.15 0.64 -6.09
C THR A 208 -32.70 -0.63 -5.36
N PRO A 209 -32.38 -1.73 -6.05
CA PRO A 209 -32.01 -2.98 -5.38
C PRO A 209 -30.57 -2.97 -4.84
N ARG A 210 -29.67 -2.22 -5.46
CA ARG A 210 -28.24 -2.15 -5.07
C ARG A 210 -27.65 -0.79 -5.37
N SER A 211 -26.77 -0.33 -4.50
CA SER A 211 -25.91 0.84 -4.76
C SER A 211 -24.44 0.55 -4.49
N TYR A 212 -23.57 1.29 -5.17
CA TYR A 212 -22.12 1.12 -5.12
C TYR A 212 -21.48 2.44 -4.75
N CYS A 213 -20.53 2.40 -3.79
CA CYS A 213 -19.72 3.57 -3.45
C CYS A 213 -18.33 3.10 -3.01
N GLY A 214 -17.33 3.28 -3.87
CA GLY A 214 -15.99 2.74 -3.67
C GLY A 214 -16.02 1.21 -3.61
N ASN A 215 -15.60 0.64 -2.48
CA ASN A 215 -15.64 -0.81 -2.23
C ASN A 215 -16.86 -1.27 -1.43
N ALA A 216 -17.80 -0.39 -1.14
CA ALA A 216 -19.03 -0.73 -0.44
C ALA A 216 -20.16 -1.01 -1.43
N VAL A 217 -20.84 -2.14 -1.23
CA VAL A 217 -22.09 -2.46 -1.91
C VAL A 217 -23.18 -2.50 -0.86
N LEU A 218 -24.25 -1.77 -1.09
CA LEU A 218 -25.46 -1.85 -0.26
C LEU A 218 -26.56 -2.51 -1.06
N ILE A 219 -27.18 -3.51 -0.47
CA ILE A 219 -28.35 -4.24 -1.00
C ILE A 219 -29.55 -3.79 -0.21
N TYR A 220 -30.60 -3.39 -0.90
CA TYR A 220 -31.83 -2.86 -0.32
C TYR A 220 -32.99 -3.83 -0.56
N GLU A 221 -33.70 -4.16 0.50
CA GLU A 221 -34.87 -5.04 0.47
C GLU A 221 -36.02 -4.38 1.23
N ARG A 222 -37.15 -4.23 0.58
CA ARG A 222 -38.40 -3.83 1.24
C ARG A 222 -39.09 -5.06 1.81
N CYS A 223 -39.49 -5.00 3.05
CA CYS A 223 -40.23 -6.07 3.72
C CYS A 223 -41.26 -5.49 4.69
N ASP A 224 -42.29 -6.27 4.96
CA ASP A 224 -43.32 -5.93 5.98
C ASP A 224 -42.76 -6.22 7.37
N ILE A 225 -43.22 -5.49 8.36
CA ILE A 225 -42.83 -5.63 9.77
C ILE A 225 -43.05 -7.05 10.29
N ASP A 226 -44.12 -7.75 9.83
CA ASP A 226 -44.46 -9.10 10.24
C ASP A 226 -43.44 -10.14 9.79
N SER A 227 -42.64 -9.81 8.78
CA SER A 227 -41.53 -10.65 8.30
C SER A 227 -40.28 -10.55 9.18
N ILE A 228 -40.20 -9.58 10.10
CA ILE A 228 -39.06 -9.32 10.94
C ILE A 228 -39.11 -10.20 12.20
N LYS A 229 -38.30 -11.26 12.20
CA LYS A 229 -38.23 -12.21 13.34
C LYS A 229 -37.41 -11.68 14.53
N THR A 230 -36.44 -10.79 14.26
CA THR A 230 -35.52 -10.26 15.27
C THR A 230 -35.19 -8.79 14.98
N PHE A 231 -35.28 -7.95 16.00
CA PHE A 231 -34.90 -6.53 15.92
C PHE A 231 -33.39 -6.28 16.09
N GLY A 232 -32.64 -7.32 16.47
CA GLY A 232 -31.17 -7.27 16.58
C GLY A 232 -30.52 -7.85 15.34
N VAL A 233 -29.91 -6.99 14.51
CA VAL A 233 -29.21 -7.39 13.30
C VAL A 233 -27.71 -7.20 13.45
N PRO A 234 -26.88 -7.97 12.70
CA PRO A 234 -25.44 -7.78 12.65
C PRO A 234 -25.08 -6.34 12.24
N GLU A 235 -23.87 -5.87 12.60
CA GLU A 235 -23.44 -4.49 12.29
C GLU A 235 -23.41 -4.18 10.78
N ASN A 236 -23.23 -5.20 9.92
CA ASN A 236 -23.30 -5.05 8.48
C ASN A 236 -24.72 -4.95 7.91
N GLN A 237 -25.74 -4.98 8.77
CA GLN A 237 -27.14 -4.84 8.38
C GLN A 237 -27.78 -3.67 9.11
N ALA A 238 -28.77 -3.05 8.45
CA ALA A 238 -29.65 -2.06 9.03
C ALA A 238 -31.12 -2.43 8.75
N GLN A 239 -32.00 -2.18 9.72
CA GLN A 239 -33.45 -2.24 9.56
C GLN A 239 -33.99 -0.88 9.94
N LEU A 240 -34.56 -0.16 8.97
CA LEU A 240 -35.03 1.20 9.10
C LEU A 240 -36.56 1.25 8.81
N ASP A 241 -37.23 2.12 9.50
CA ASP A 241 -38.62 2.45 9.25
C ASP A 241 -38.72 3.17 7.91
N LEU A 242 -39.28 2.49 6.91
CA LEU A 242 -39.32 2.99 5.53
C LEU A 242 -40.20 4.23 5.42
N ASP A 243 -41.25 4.32 6.24
CA ASP A 243 -42.23 5.42 6.19
C ASP A 243 -41.66 6.76 6.73
N LYS A 244 -40.53 6.68 7.46
CA LYS A 244 -39.75 7.85 7.92
C LYS A 244 -38.69 8.32 6.96
N LEU A 245 -38.34 7.48 5.95
CA LEU A 245 -37.29 7.82 5.00
C LEU A 245 -37.83 8.75 3.90
N ARG A 246 -36.97 9.69 3.51
CA ARG A 246 -37.19 10.57 2.37
C ARG A 246 -36.22 10.21 1.26
N PHE A 247 -36.73 9.73 0.14
CA PHE A 247 -35.97 9.46 -1.04
C PHE A 247 -35.79 10.71 -1.90
N PRO A 248 -34.68 10.80 -2.67
CA PRO A 248 -33.61 9.82 -2.77
C PRO A 248 -32.72 9.79 -1.52
N LEU A 249 -32.18 8.61 -1.17
CA LEU A 249 -31.16 8.49 -0.15
C LEU A 249 -29.79 8.83 -0.76
N THR A 250 -28.86 9.28 0.09
CA THR A 250 -27.49 9.58 -0.34
C THR A 250 -26.50 8.71 0.41
N LEU A 251 -25.71 7.92 -0.32
CA LEU A 251 -24.59 7.15 0.20
C LEU A 251 -23.29 7.91 -0.07
N ARG A 252 -22.56 8.31 0.97
CA ARG A 252 -21.29 9.04 0.86
C ARG A 252 -20.32 8.71 1.98
N ARG A 253 -19.07 9.12 1.83
CA ARG A 253 -18.14 9.14 2.97
C ARG A 253 -18.59 10.16 4.01
N TRP A 254 -18.35 9.84 5.30
CA TRP A 254 -18.60 10.80 6.36
C TRP A 254 -17.68 12.02 6.21
N ARG A 255 -18.14 13.16 6.74
CA ARG A 255 -17.45 14.45 6.71
C ARG A 255 -17.29 15.00 8.12
N GLU A 256 -16.30 15.84 8.33
CA GLU A 256 -16.17 16.56 9.59
C GLU A 256 -17.41 17.41 9.84
N GLY A 257 -17.94 17.35 11.06
CA GLY A 257 -19.21 17.97 11.42
C GLY A 257 -20.43 17.06 11.34
N ASP A 258 -20.36 15.91 10.66
CA ASP A 258 -21.44 14.92 10.61
C ASP A 258 -21.83 14.45 12.03
N TRP A 259 -23.14 14.36 12.26
CA TRP A 259 -23.71 13.90 13.52
C TRP A 259 -24.95 13.02 13.27
N PHE A 260 -25.26 12.18 14.25
CA PHE A 260 -26.46 11.34 14.26
C PHE A 260 -26.86 11.06 15.70
N VAL A 261 -28.02 10.44 15.90
CA VAL A 261 -28.47 9.95 17.21
C VAL A 261 -28.27 8.45 17.25
N PRO A 262 -27.23 7.91 17.88
CA PRO A 262 -26.96 6.48 17.85
C PRO A 262 -28.10 5.68 18.45
N PHE A 263 -28.52 4.59 17.84
CA PHE A 263 -29.60 3.72 18.33
C PHE A 263 -29.43 3.37 19.82
N GLY A 264 -30.48 3.62 20.60
CA GLY A 264 -30.50 3.44 22.05
C GLY A 264 -29.97 4.65 22.84
N MET A 265 -29.69 5.77 22.19
CA MET A 265 -29.27 7.03 22.83
C MET A 265 -30.27 8.15 22.53
N THR A 266 -30.36 9.12 23.43
CA THR A 266 -31.30 10.26 23.29
C THR A 266 -30.66 11.54 22.75
N GLY A 267 -29.34 11.58 22.63
CA GLY A 267 -28.61 12.79 22.28
C GLY A 267 -27.88 12.69 20.92
N ARG A 268 -27.72 13.86 20.28
CA ARG A 268 -26.88 13.99 19.09
C ARG A 268 -25.43 13.67 19.42
N ARG A 269 -24.75 12.94 18.55
CA ARG A 269 -23.33 12.62 18.67
C ARG A 269 -22.62 12.86 17.36
N LYS A 270 -21.45 13.49 17.40
CA LYS A 270 -20.59 13.61 16.21
C LYS A 270 -20.12 12.23 15.79
N VAL A 271 -20.09 11.97 14.48
CA VAL A 271 -19.58 10.73 13.91
C VAL A 271 -18.11 10.53 14.32
N SER A 272 -17.30 11.60 14.33
CA SER A 272 -15.91 11.58 14.81
C SER A 272 -15.77 10.98 16.21
N ASP A 273 -16.59 11.48 17.15
CA ASP A 273 -16.54 11.10 18.56
C ASP A 273 -17.02 9.66 18.77
N PHE A 274 -18.07 9.27 18.05
CA PHE A 274 -18.58 7.89 18.06
C PHE A 274 -17.50 6.90 17.58
N LEU A 275 -16.76 7.24 16.49
CA LEU A 275 -15.69 6.41 15.96
C LEU A 275 -14.46 6.36 16.89
N ILE A 276 -14.16 7.45 17.63
CA ILE A 276 -13.10 7.50 18.63
C ILE A 276 -13.42 6.57 19.81
N ASP A 277 -14.61 6.68 20.38
CA ASP A 277 -15.03 5.86 21.53
C ASP A 277 -15.09 4.37 21.21
N ARG A 278 -15.46 4.03 19.98
CA ARG A 278 -15.40 2.66 19.47
C ARG A 278 -13.98 2.20 19.12
N LYS A 279 -12.99 3.06 19.33
CA LYS A 279 -11.57 2.79 19.05
C LYS A 279 -11.34 2.34 17.60
N VAL A 280 -12.12 2.89 16.66
CA VAL A 280 -12.00 2.58 15.23
C VAL A 280 -10.65 3.06 14.73
N PRO A 281 -9.87 2.20 14.05
CA PRO A 281 -8.57 2.60 13.49
C PRO A 281 -8.70 3.74 12.48
N MET A 282 -7.68 4.59 12.37
CA MET A 282 -7.73 5.77 11.48
C MET A 282 -7.96 5.38 10.02
N ALA A 283 -7.33 4.32 9.55
CA ALA A 283 -7.52 3.79 8.19
C ALA A 283 -8.98 3.41 7.89
N GLU A 284 -9.72 2.91 8.89
CA GLU A 284 -11.13 2.59 8.75
C GLU A 284 -12.01 3.84 8.84
N LYS A 285 -11.65 4.80 9.73
CA LYS A 285 -12.39 6.06 9.86
C LYS A 285 -12.45 6.82 8.53
N GLU A 286 -11.35 6.91 7.80
CA GLU A 286 -11.29 7.61 6.52
C GLU A 286 -12.11 6.92 5.41
N ARG A 287 -12.41 5.65 5.57
CA ARG A 287 -13.20 4.84 4.64
C ARG A 287 -14.64 4.65 5.09
N GLN A 288 -15.04 5.26 6.21
CA GLN A 288 -16.38 5.13 6.78
C GLN A 288 -17.42 5.79 5.87
N PHE A 289 -18.48 5.06 5.55
CA PHE A 289 -19.62 5.56 4.81
C PHE A 289 -20.79 5.90 5.76
N VAL A 290 -21.60 6.82 5.33
CA VAL A 290 -22.88 7.19 5.92
C VAL A 290 -23.97 7.13 4.87
N LEU A 291 -25.16 6.67 5.25
CA LEU A 291 -26.36 6.72 4.44
C LEU A 291 -27.26 7.82 5.02
N LEU A 292 -27.72 8.73 4.17
CA LEU A 292 -28.53 9.88 4.55
C LEU A 292 -29.92 9.78 3.93
N SER A 293 -30.90 10.34 4.63
CA SER A 293 -32.23 10.65 4.15
C SER A 293 -32.43 12.17 4.29
N GLY A 294 -32.36 12.90 3.17
CA GLY A 294 -32.16 14.35 3.18
C GLY A 294 -30.83 14.68 3.87
N ASP A 295 -30.86 15.54 4.89
CA ASP A 295 -29.67 15.95 5.65
C ASP A 295 -29.37 15.04 6.87
N ASP A 296 -30.25 14.11 7.19
CA ASP A 296 -30.13 13.24 8.37
C ASP A 296 -29.37 11.96 8.04
N ILE A 297 -28.34 11.65 8.81
CA ILE A 297 -27.70 10.34 8.75
C ILE A 297 -28.64 9.31 9.36
N VAL A 298 -29.06 8.32 8.56
CA VAL A 298 -29.94 7.23 9.00
C VAL A 298 -29.16 5.98 9.40
N TRP A 299 -27.97 5.83 8.83
CA TRP A 299 -27.07 4.69 9.14
C TRP A 299 -25.60 5.07 9.01
N LEU A 300 -24.85 4.90 10.08
CA LEU A 300 -23.40 4.82 10.02
C LEU A 300 -23.05 3.41 9.51
N VAL A 301 -22.80 3.32 8.22
CA VAL A 301 -22.79 2.06 7.44
C VAL A 301 -21.85 1.01 8.03
N GLY A 302 -22.41 -0.16 8.35
CA GLY A 302 -21.66 -1.25 8.96
C GLY A 302 -21.38 -1.05 10.46
N ARG A 303 -22.11 -0.15 11.15
CA ARG A 303 -21.91 0.11 12.58
C ARG A 303 -23.21 0.32 13.35
N ARG A 304 -23.91 1.44 13.15
CA ARG A 304 -25.07 1.79 13.96
C ARG A 304 -26.07 2.62 13.17
N ILE A 305 -27.36 2.32 13.31
CA ILE A 305 -28.44 3.14 12.78
C ILE A 305 -28.71 4.36 13.69
N ASP A 306 -29.36 5.36 13.11
CA ASP A 306 -29.90 6.49 13.87
C ASP A 306 -31.20 6.08 14.59
N ASP A 307 -31.34 6.45 15.85
CA ASP A 307 -32.48 6.07 16.69
C ASP A 307 -33.82 6.64 16.20
N ARG A 308 -33.79 7.76 15.50
CA ARG A 308 -35.01 8.41 14.96
C ARG A 308 -35.65 7.56 13.86
N TYR A 309 -34.86 6.76 13.15
CA TYR A 309 -35.28 5.92 12.01
C TYR A 309 -35.42 4.44 12.39
N ARG A 310 -35.32 4.11 13.65
CA ARG A 310 -35.53 2.74 14.15
C ARG A 310 -36.96 2.27 13.94
N LEU A 311 -37.13 0.97 13.87
CA LEU A 311 -38.43 0.32 13.90
C LEU A 311 -39.10 0.55 15.27
N THR A 312 -40.40 0.80 15.25
CA THR A 312 -41.27 0.92 16.41
C THR A 312 -42.42 -0.05 16.27
N ARG A 313 -43.32 -0.11 17.26
CA ARG A 313 -44.55 -0.91 17.19
C ARG A 313 -45.56 -0.38 16.17
N GLU A 314 -45.39 0.85 15.71
CA GLU A 314 -46.23 1.54 14.75
C GLU A 314 -45.66 1.45 13.31
N SER A 315 -44.48 0.90 13.15
CA SER A 315 -43.86 0.74 11.83
C SER A 315 -44.53 -0.39 11.05
N GLU A 316 -44.94 -0.13 9.82
CA GLU A 316 -45.55 -1.12 8.92
C GLU A 316 -44.57 -1.60 7.85
N ASN A 317 -43.83 -0.66 7.24
CA ASN A 317 -42.90 -0.92 6.16
C ASN A 317 -41.46 -0.82 6.64
N VAL A 318 -40.63 -1.78 6.23
CA VAL A 318 -39.24 -1.88 6.63
C VAL A 318 -38.33 -1.83 5.42
N LEU A 319 -37.30 -0.98 5.48
CA LEU A 319 -36.16 -1.07 4.58
C LEU A 319 -35.02 -1.83 5.26
N ARG A 320 -34.76 -3.05 4.80
CA ARG A 320 -33.59 -3.83 5.19
C ARG A 320 -32.46 -3.49 4.26
N ILE A 321 -31.28 -3.17 4.82
CA ILE A 321 -30.10 -2.84 4.05
C ILE A 321 -28.97 -3.76 4.52
N THR A 322 -28.32 -4.43 3.58
CA THR A 322 -27.15 -5.28 3.85
C THR A 322 -25.92 -4.70 3.18
N LYS A 323 -24.84 -4.53 3.94
CA LYS A 323 -23.53 -4.14 3.41
C LYS A 323 -22.75 -5.38 3.02
N GLU A 324 -22.31 -5.42 1.76
CA GLU A 324 -21.29 -6.35 1.26
C GLU A 324 -20.00 -5.59 0.95
N ILE A 325 -18.89 -6.30 0.87
CA ILE A 325 -17.57 -5.76 0.50
C ILE A 325 -17.18 -6.47 -0.78
N LEU A 326 -16.80 -5.68 -1.80
CA LEU A 326 -16.26 -6.18 -3.05
C LEU A 326 -14.84 -6.70 -2.90
#